data_306fe4c6c3498467b877e7c8a33083c4
#
_entry.id   306fe4c6c3498467b877e7c8a33083c4
#
_cell.length_a   1.000
_cell.length_b   1.000
_cell.length_c   1.000
_cell.angle_alpha   90.00
_cell.angle_beta   90.00
_cell.angle_gamma   90.00
#
_symmetry.space_group_name_H-M   'P 1'
#
loop_
_entity.id
_entity.type
_entity.pdbx_description
1 polymer ?
#
loop_
_entity_poly.entity_id
_entity_poly.type
_entity_poly.pdbx_seq_one_letter_code
_entity_poly.pdbx_strand_id
1 'polypeptide(L)'
;MECPYCQKEVEENINKCECGYIFNKSNEILDSMLNTNSNKIIKSHYLGIIIGSTVIATCLAIFGLVYYNSPLIESDKSIGIFLLAISISIFIFSIFYYMKLIYTLWEKLQIANPRTTPIKAVGFLFIPLFNLYWIFQCFWGFSIDFNNYIDSKKYPIKKISQLIPLTACILNFCISIATINNFIPLINKVSSLIVAILIILFINQAINGINSLMDYENVATSS
;
A
#
# COMPACT_ATOMS: atom_id res chain seq x y z
N MET A 1 46.47 -4.50 -11.48
CA MET A 1 46.18 -5.92 -11.20
C MET A 1 46.19 -6.73 -12.48
N GLU A 2 46.55 -8.01 -12.41
CA GLU A 2 46.53 -8.88 -13.61
C GLU A 2 45.15 -9.54 -13.78
N CYS A 3 44.67 -9.61 -15.01
CA CYS A 3 43.43 -10.30 -15.34
C CYS A 3 43.62 -11.82 -15.21
N PRO A 4 42.86 -12.57 -14.41
CA PRO A 4 43.01 -13.99 -14.21
C PRO A 4 42.68 -14.83 -15.46
N TYR A 5 42.01 -14.25 -16.46
CA TYR A 5 41.61 -14.96 -17.68
C TYR A 5 42.58 -14.77 -18.84
N CYS A 6 43.10 -13.55 -19.05
CA CYS A 6 44.00 -13.25 -20.18
C CYS A 6 45.41 -12.81 -19.76
N GLN A 7 45.70 -12.72 -18.46
CA GLN A 7 46.99 -12.37 -17.85
C GLN A 7 47.54 -10.98 -18.23
N LYS A 8 46.73 -10.12 -18.85
CA LYS A 8 47.08 -8.72 -19.13
C LYS A 8 47.02 -7.88 -17.88
N GLU A 9 47.96 -6.96 -17.71
CA GLU A 9 47.87 -5.91 -16.68
C GLU A 9 46.71 -4.97 -16.96
N VAL A 10 45.90 -4.69 -15.96
CA VAL A 10 44.70 -3.85 -16.00
C VAL A 10 44.79 -2.83 -14.88
N GLU A 11 44.36 -1.59 -15.15
CA GLU A 11 44.30 -0.54 -14.12
C GLU A 11 43.39 -0.93 -12.96
N GLU A 12 43.74 -0.53 -11.73
CA GLU A 12 43.04 -0.97 -10.50
C GLU A 12 41.54 -0.58 -10.42
N ASN A 13 41.08 0.35 -11.27
CA ASN A 13 39.70 0.86 -11.27
C ASN A 13 38.82 0.33 -12.43
N ILE A 14 39.27 -0.65 -13.19
CA ILE A 14 38.50 -1.17 -14.33
C ILE A 14 37.65 -2.36 -13.89
N ASN A 15 36.34 -2.25 -14.02
CA ASN A 15 35.39 -3.31 -13.70
C ASN A 15 35.35 -4.43 -14.76
N LYS A 16 35.84 -4.18 -15.98
CA LYS A 16 35.79 -5.15 -17.10
C LYS A 16 37.07 -5.11 -17.90
N CYS A 17 37.70 -6.27 -18.08
CA CYS A 17 38.87 -6.43 -18.97
C CYS A 17 38.45 -6.41 -20.45
N GLU A 18 39.37 -6.02 -21.34
CA GLU A 18 39.15 -6.09 -22.79
C GLU A 18 38.83 -7.51 -23.28
N CYS A 19 39.25 -8.54 -22.57
CA CYS A 19 38.90 -9.94 -22.87
C CYS A 19 37.48 -10.35 -22.45
N GLY A 20 36.72 -9.42 -21.81
CA GLY A 20 35.36 -9.68 -21.35
C GLY A 20 35.25 -10.14 -19.88
N TYR A 21 36.35 -10.35 -19.18
CA TYR A 21 36.34 -10.74 -17.77
C TYR A 21 35.92 -9.58 -16.88
N ILE A 22 34.94 -9.83 -15.98
CA ILE A 22 34.41 -8.81 -15.04
C ILE A 22 35.00 -9.07 -13.65
N PHE A 23 35.76 -8.09 -13.13
CA PHE A 23 36.50 -8.22 -11.86
C PHE A 23 35.61 -8.14 -10.61
N ASN A 24 34.43 -7.55 -10.71
CA ASN A 24 33.57 -7.28 -9.55
C ASN A 24 32.15 -7.82 -9.68
N LYS A 25 32.00 -8.96 -10.36
CA LYS A 25 30.68 -9.58 -10.61
C LYS A 25 29.89 -9.90 -9.33
N SER A 26 30.58 -10.18 -8.21
CA SER A 26 29.94 -10.43 -6.92
C SER A 26 29.30 -9.18 -6.31
N ASN A 27 29.96 -8.01 -6.47
CA ASN A 27 29.40 -6.73 -5.99
C ASN A 27 28.27 -6.23 -6.88
N GLU A 28 28.36 -6.39 -8.21
CA GLU A 28 27.25 -6.08 -9.12
C GLU A 28 26.02 -6.95 -8.84
N ILE A 29 26.22 -8.25 -8.60
CA ILE A 29 25.13 -9.16 -8.22
C ILE A 29 24.57 -8.80 -6.85
N LEU A 30 25.42 -8.47 -5.88
CA LEU A 30 24.99 -8.04 -4.55
C LEU A 30 24.23 -6.71 -4.62
N ASP A 31 24.73 -5.72 -5.37
CA ASP A 31 24.08 -4.42 -5.56
C ASP A 31 22.75 -4.57 -6.32
N SER A 32 22.68 -5.45 -7.32
CA SER A 32 21.42 -5.77 -8.00
C SER A 32 20.41 -6.44 -7.06
N MET A 33 20.85 -7.40 -6.23
CA MET A 33 19.99 -8.05 -5.23
C MET A 33 19.52 -7.09 -4.13
N LEU A 34 20.39 -6.17 -3.67
CA LEU A 34 20.03 -5.15 -2.70
C LEU A 34 19.05 -4.14 -3.29
N ASN A 35 19.25 -3.74 -4.55
CA ASN A 35 18.37 -2.81 -5.24
C ASN A 35 17.00 -3.44 -5.57
N THR A 36 16.96 -4.71 -5.96
CA THR A 36 15.69 -5.45 -6.14
C THR A 36 14.91 -5.58 -4.84
N ASN A 37 15.59 -5.85 -3.71
CA ASN A 37 14.96 -5.90 -2.39
C ASN A 37 14.47 -4.53 -1.90
N SER A 38 15.20 -3.45 -2.19
CA SER A 38 14.80 -2.09 -1.82
C SER A 38 13.57 -1.60 -2.61
N ASN A 39 13.34 -2.13 -3.79
CA ASN A 39 12.21 -1.77 -4.65
C ASN A 39 10.91 -2.54 -4.32
N LYS A 40 10.99 -3.61 -3.53
CA LYS A 40 9.83 -4.41 -3.13
C LYS A 40 9.02 -3.74 -2.02
N ILE A 41 7.69 -3.78 -2.16
CA ILE A 41 6.80 -3.35 -1.08
C ILE A 41 6.73 -4.46 -0.03
N ILE A 42 7.24 -4.19 1.17
CA ILE A 42 7.20 -5.15 2.28
C ILE A 42 5.78 -5.21 2.84
N LYS A 43 5.00 -6.18 2.37
CA LYS A 43 3.60 -6.38 2.73
C LYS A 43 3.35 -6.47 4.23
N SER A 44 4.14 -7.27 4.94
CA SER A 44 4.00 -7.46 6.40
C SER A 44 4.20 -6.16 7.17
N HIS A 45 5.11 -5.30 6.71
CA HIS A 45 5.37 -4.01 7.34
C HIS A 45 4.16 -3.06 7.22
N TYR A 46 3.62 -2.87 6.02
CA TYR A 46 2.48 -1.95 5.83
C TYR A 46 1.20 -2.47 6.48
N LEU A 47 0.81 -3.71 6.19
CA LEU A 47 -0.42 -4.29 6.74
C LEU A 47 -0.34 -4.46 8.25
N GLY A 48 0.80 -4.89 8.79
CA GLY A 48 1.01 -5.03 10.23
C GLY A 48 0.85 -3.70 10.98
N ILE A 49 1.46 -2.63 10.49
CA ILE A 49 1.34 -1.29 11.11
C ILE A 49 -0.10 -0.77 11.01
N ILE A 50 -0.74 -0.85 9.83
CA ILE A 50 -2.10 -0.33 9.63
C ILE A 50 -3.09 -1.10 10.51
N ILE A 51 -3.10 -2.42 10.46
CA ILE A 51 -4.04 -3.24 11.23
C ILE A 51 -3.74 -3.12 12.73
N GLY A 52 -2.47 -3.23 13.13
CA GLY A 52 -2.07 -3.14 14.53
C GLY A 52 -2.43 -1.78 15.14
N SER A 53 -2.12 -0.67 14.47
CA SER A 53 -2.45 0.67 14.97
C SER A 53 -3.96 0.92 15.02
N THR A 54 -4.74 0.45 14.05
CA THR A 54 -6.21 0.58 14.08
C THR A 54 -6.83 -0.24 15.20
N VAL A 55 -6.36 -1.47 15.46
CA VAL A 55 -6.83 -2.29 16.58
C VAL A 55 -6.50 -1.62 17.92
N ILE A 56 -5.27 -1.16 18.11
CA ILE A 56 -4.87 -0.44 19.34
C ILE A 56 -5.72 0.80 19.54
N ALA A 57 -5.91 1.62 18.50
CA ALA A 57 -6.73 2.83 18.57
C ALA A 57 -8.18 2.51 18.97
N THR A 58 -8.79 1.48 18.37
CA THR A 58 -10.17 1.09 18.68
C THR A 58 -10.30 0.57 20.11
N CYS A 59 -9.36 -0.25 20.59
CA CYS A 59 -9.35 -0.71 21.99
C CYS A 59 -9.22 0.45 22.98
N LEU A 60 -8.32 1.40 22.73
CA LEU A 60 -8.15 2.60 23.57
C LEU A 60 -9.39 3.49 23.55
N ALA A 61 -10.04 3.64 22.38
CA ALA A 61 -11.28 4.40 22.27
C ALA A 61 -12.42 3.78 23.09
N ILE A 62 -12.60 2.46 22.99
CA ILE A 62 -13.63 1.75 23.76
C ILE A 62 -13.34 1.89 25.26
N PHE A 63 -12.10 1.66 25.69
CA PHE A 63 -11.73 1.77 27.10
C PHE A 63 -11.91 3.21 27.61
N GLY A 64 -11.50 4.22 26.83
CA GLY A 64 -11.70 5.62 27.17
C GLY A 64 -13.17 6.02 27.29
N LEU A 65 -14.04 5.51 26.38
CA LEU A 65 -15.48 5.76 26.45
C LEU A 65 -16.14 5.07 27.65
N VAL A 66 -15.76 3.82 27.96
CA VAL A 66 -16.26 3.09 29.14
C VAL A 66 -15.85 3.81 30.41
N TYR A 67 -14.60 4.26 30.50
CA TYR A 67 -14.09 4.99 31.65
C TYR A 67 -14.81 6.33 31.82
N TYR A 68 -14.97 7.10 30.73
CA TYR A 68 -15.66 8.41 30.75
C TYR A 68 -17.12 8.32 31.19
N ASN A 69 -17.83 7.24 30.80
CA ASN A 69 -19.26 7.02 31.14
C ASN A 69 -19.47 6.23 32.44
N SER A 70 -18.39 5.82 33.12
CA SER A 70 -18.50 5.03 34.34
C SER A 70 -19.09 5.87 35.51
N PRO A 71 -20.20 5.46 36.10
CA PRO A 71 -20.81 6.17 37.23
C PRO A 71 -19.97 6.07 38.51
N LEU A 72 -19.05 5.11 38.60
CA LEU A 72 -18.19 4.87 39.77
C LEU A 72 -17.03 5.88 39.87
N ILE A 73 -16.75 6.63 38.80
CA ILE A 73 -15.58 7.53 38.69
C ILE A 73 -16.09 8.96 38.38
N GLU A 74 -16.88 9.51 39.30
CA GLU A 74 -17.50 10.81 39.11
C GLU A 74 -16.51 12.00 39.19
N SER A 75 -15.34 11.78 39.81
CA SER A 75 -14.37 12.82 40.09
C SER A 75 -13.29 13.09 39.04
N ASP A 76 -12.99 12.16 38.13
CA ASP A 76 -11.86 12.36 37.20
C ASP A 76 -12.11 11.79 35.78
N LYS A 77 -12.93 12.51 35.02
CA LYS A 77 -13.17 12.23 33.59
C LYS A 77 -11.95 12.54 32.71
N SER A 78 -10.92 13.20 33.26
CA SER A 78 -9.73 13.61 32.52
C SER A 78 -8.97 12.44 31.91
N ILE A 79 -8.90 11.29 32.62
CA ILE A 79 -8.26 10.09 32.12
C ILE A 79 -8.98 9.53 30.89
N GLY A 80 -10.33 9.51 30.91
CA GLY A 80 -11.13 9.07 29.76
C GLY A 80 -10.87 9.93 28.52
N ILE A 81 -10.86 11.27 28.72
CA ILE A 81 -10.56 12.24 27.66
C ILE A 81 -9.13 12.05 27.13
N PHE A 82 -8.16 11.84 27.99
CA PHE A 82 -6.76 11.59 27.62
C PHE A 82 -6.60 10.33 26.77
N LEU A 83 -7.26 9.22 27.17
CA LEU A 83 -7.26 7.98 26.38
C LEU A 83 -7.90 8.14 25.01
N LEU A 84 -9.00 8.93 24.91
CA LEU A 84 -9.63 9.25 23.64
C LEU A 84 -8.71 10.10 22.76
N ALA A 85 -7.99 11.07 23.31
CA ALA A 85 -7.03 11.88 22.57
C ALA A 85 -5.88 11.06 22.00
N ILE A 86 -5.33 10.11 22.78
CA ILE A 86 -4.30 9.17 22.32
C ILE A 86 -4.87 8.27 21.20
N SER A 87 -6.07 7.74 21.38
CA SER A 87 -6.74 6.91 20.37
C SER A 87 -6.88 7.65 19.02
N ILE A 88 -7.34 8.90 19.04
CA ILE A 88 -7.46 9.74 17.85
C ILE A 88 -6.10 9.95 17.18
N SER A 89 -5.06 10.22 17.95
CA SER A 89 -3.69 10.41 17.42
C SER A 89 -3.16 9.17 16.73
N ILE A 90 -3.35 7.98 17.32
CA ILE A 90 -2.96 6.71 16.70
C ILE A 90 -3.78 6.42 15.43
N PHE A 91 -5.07 6.78 15.44
CA PHE A 91 -5.93 6.60 14.27
C PHE A 91 -5.49 7.50 13.09
N ILE A 92 -5.14 8.76 13.36
CA ILE A 92 -4.58 9.68 12.35
C ILE A 92 -3.26 9.13 11.79
N PHE A 93 -2.40 8.58 12.64
CA PHE A 93 -1.16 7.92 12.21
C PHE A 93 -1.45 6.73 11.28
N SER A 94 -2.45 5.91 11.60
CA SER A 94 -2.87 4.77 10.77
C SER A 94 -3.36 5.23 9.38
N ILE A 95 -4.17 6.31 9.32
CA ILE A 95 -4.62 6.91 8.06
C ILE A 95 -3.42 7.38 7.22
N PHE A 96 -2.47 8.07 7.85
CA PHE A 96 -1.27 8.55 7.15
C PHE A 96 -0.47 7.39 6.54
N TYR A 97 -0.31 6.30 7.30
CA TYR A 97 0.40 5.11 6.81
C TYR A 97 -0.35 4.41 5.66
N TYR A 98 -1.68 4.39 5.74
CA TYR A 98 -2.54 3.89 4.67
C TYR A 98 -2.41 4.73 3.39
N MET A 99 -2.43 6.06 3.51
CA MET A 99 -2.24 6.96 2.37
C MET A 99 -0.84 6.82 1.75
N LYS A 100 0.19 6.62 2.57
CA LYS A 100 1.55 6.32 2.10
C LYS A 100 1.58 5.02 1.29
N LEU A 101 0.87 3.98 1.71
CA LEU A 101 0.78 2.73 0.96
C LEU A 101 0.11 2.94 -0.41
N ILE A 102 -1.03 3.65 -0.45
CA ILE A 102 -1.72 3.98 -1.72
C ILE A 102 -0.79 4.78 -2.65
N TYR A 103 -0.11 5.78 -2.10
CA TYR A 103 0.90 6.55 -2.85
C TYR A 103 1.96 5.63 -3.47
N THR A 104 2.56 4.75 -2.67
CA THR A 104 3.61 3.83 -3.12
C THR A 104 3.10 2.86 -4.20
N LEU A 105 1.87 2.34 -4.09
CA LEU A 105 1.28 1.48 -5.11
C LEU A 105 1.16 2.22 -6.46
N TRP A 106 0.63 3.45 -6.45
CA TRP A 106 0.53 4.27 -7.66
C TRP A 106 1.88 4.72 -8.20
N GLU A 107 2.86 4.99 -7.32
CA GLU A 107 4.24 5.32 -7.72
C GLU A 107 4.88 4.18 -8.49
N LYS A 108 4.78 2.96 -7.98
CA LYS A 108 5.33 1.77 -8.67
C LYS A 108 4.59 1.46 -9.98
N LEU A 109 3.30 1.78 -10.06
CA LEU A 109 2.52 1.58 -11.28
C LEU A 109 2.86 2.62 -12.38
N GLN A 110 3.60 3.71 -12.10
CA GLN A 110 3.93 4.72 -13.11
C GLN A 110 4.67 4.15 -14.32
N ILE A 111 5.35 3.01 -14.20
CA ILE A 111 5.95 2.27 -15.32
C ILE A 111 4.91 1.88 -16.39
N ALA A 112 3.66 1.70 -15.99
CA ALA A 112 2.54 1.37 -16.85
C ALA A 112 1.91 2.59 -17.54
N ASN A 113 2.40 3.80 -17.27
CA ASN A 113 1.81 5.06 -17.70
C ASN A 113 0.30 5.15 -17.38
N PRO A 114 -0.10 4.99 -16.10
CA PRO A 114 -1.48 4.88 -15.69
C PRO A 114 -2.22 6.22 -15.81
N ARG A 115 -3.57 6.17 -15.66
CA ARG A 115 -4.48 7.34 -15.77
C ARG A 115 -4.22 8.48 -14.78
N THR A 116 -3.49 8.24 -13.69
CA THR A 116 -3.27 9.25 -12.64
C THR A 116 -1.88 9.17 -12.03
N THR A 117 -1.45 10.29 -11.42
CA THR A 117 -0.18 10.36 -10.69
C THR A 117 -0.39 9.99 -9.21
N PRO A 118 0.65 9.54 -8.48
CA PRO A 118 0.57 9.17 -7.07
C PRO A 118 0.00 10.28 -6.18
N ILE A 119 0.42 11.52 -6.42
CA ILE A 119 -0.05 12.70 -5.67
C ILE A 119 -1.56 12.93 -5.89
N LYS A 120 -2.03 12.83 -7.14
CA LYS A 120 -3.46 12.98 -7.44
C LYS A 120 -4.27 11.82 -6.88
N ALA A 121 -3.74 10.58 -6.94
CA ALA A 121 -4.40 9.40 -6.40
C ALA A 121 -4.75 9.56 -4.91
N VAL A 122 -3.81 10.09 -4.12
CA VAL A 122 -4.00 10.33 -2.68
C VAL A 122 -4.70 11.67 -2.41
N GLY A 123 -4.25 12.75 -3.06
CA GLY A 123 -4.72 14.12 -2.77
C GLY A 123 -6.22 14.30 -3.01
N PHE A 124 -6.75 13.73 -4.06
CA PHE A 124 -8.18 13.86 -4.39
C PHE A 124 -9.11 13.06 -3.45
N LEU A 125 -8.58 12.12 -2.66
CA LEU A 125 -9.35 11.46 -1.59
C LEU A 125 -9.74 12.43 -0.45
N PHE A 126 -9.04 13.57 -0.30
CA PHE A 126 -9.32 14.57 0.73
C PHE A 126 -10.33 15.63 0.29
N ILE A 127 -10.75 15.67 -0.97
CA ILE A 127 -11.72 16.64 -1.46
C ILE A 127 -13.13 16.11 -1.20
N PRO A 128 -13.91 16.75 -0.30
CA PRO A 128 -15.29 16.33 -0.02
C PRO A 128 -16.13 16.28 -1.30
N LEU A 129 -17.11 15.41 -1.39
CA LEU A 129 -17.97 15.12 -2.55
C LEU A 129 -17.21 14.51 -3.74
N PHE A 130 -16.06 15.07 -4.13
CA PHE A 130 -15.23 14.51 -5.20
C PHE A 130 -14.66 13.14 -4.82
N ASN A 131 -14.38 12.92 -3.54
CA ASN A 131 -13.94 11.63 -3.01
C ASN A 131 -14.92 10.49 -3.35
N LEU A 132 -16.22 10.74 -3.38
CA LEU A 132 -17.22 9.71 -3.73
C LEU A 132 -17.01 9.13 -5.14
N TYR A 133 -16.59 9.95 -6.08
CA TYR A 133 -16.19 9.51 -7.42
C TYR A 133 -14.73 9.00 -7.43
N TRP A 134 -13.84 9.71 -6.73
CA TRP A 134 -12.41 9.46 -6.84
C TRP A 134 -11.97 8.12 -6.24
N ILE A 135 -12.69 7.61 -5.24
CA ILE A 135 -12.44 6.30 -4.66
C ILE A 135 -12.52 5.17 -5.71
N PHE A 136 -13.42 5.28 -6.68
CA PHE A 136 -13.50 4.35 -7.82
C PHE A 136 -12.25 4.45 -8.71
N GLN A 137 -11.78 5.66 -8.99
CA GLN A 137 -10.57 5.85 -9.79
C GLN A 137 -9.32 5.35 -9.05
N CYS A 138 -9.26 5.56 -7.74
CA CYS A 138 -8.12 5.20 -6.92
C CYS A 138 -7.97 3.67 -6.75
N PHE A 139 -9.06 2.94 -6.51
CA PHE A 139 -9.00 1.51 -6.21
C PHE A 139 -9.36 0.63 -7.41
N TRP A 140 -10.52 0.81 -7.99
CA TRP A 140 -10.94 0.03 -9.16
C TRP A 140 -10.13 0.41 -10.39
N GLY A 141 -9.90 1.71 -10.62
CA GLY A 141 -9.04 2.20 -11.70
C GLY A 141 -7.62 1.63 -11.65
N PHE A 142 -7.04 1.49 -10.46
CA PHE A 142 -5.73 0.85 -10.26
C PHE A 142 -5.71 -0.57 -10.82
N SER A 143 -6.72 -1.39 -10.50
CA SER A 143 -6.77 -2.78 -10.98
C SER A 143 -6.93 -2.87 -12.50
N ILE A 144 -7.64 -1.92 -13.11
CA ILE A 144 -7.79 -1.85 -14.58
C ILE A 144 -6.46 -1.50 -15.22
N ASP A 145 -5.79 -0.44 -14.76
CA ASP A 145 -4.53 0.03 -15.34
C ASP A 145 -3.43 -1.02 -15.21
N PHE A 146 -3.33 -1.67 -14.05
CA PHE A 146 -2.41 -2.77 -13.81
C PHE A 146 -2.66 -3.94 -14.78
N ASN A 147 -3.90 -4.40 -14.88
CA ASN A 147 -4.25 -5.54 -15.75
C ASN A 147 -4.03 -5.23 -17.23
N ASN A 148 -4.39 -4.01 -17.68
CA ASN A 148 -4.16 -3.59 -19.05
C ASN A 148 -2.67 -3.57 -19.41
N TYR A 149 -1.82 -3.12 -18.49
CA TYR A 149 -0.38 -3.13 -18.69
C TYR A 149 0.16 -4.56 -18.85
N ILE A 150 -0.23 -5.47 -17.95
CA ILE A 150 0.19 -6.87 -18.03
C ILE A 150 -0.25 -7.51 -19.34
N ASP A 151 -1.49 -7.24 -19.79
CA ASP A 151 -2.01 -7.77 -21.05
C ASP A 151 -1.25 -7.21 -22.26
N SER A 152 -0.96 -5.91 -22.26
CA SER A 152 -0.23 -5.25 -23.34
C SER A 152 1.18 -5.81 -23.53
N LYS A 153 1.85 -6.14 -22.42
CA LYS A 153 3.19 -6.71 -22.39
C LYS A 153 3.21 -8.24 -22.46
N LYS A 154 2.04 -8.89 -22.35
CA LYS A 154 1.88 -10.36 -22.28
C LYS A 154 2.70 -11.01 -21.15
N TYR A 155 2.78 -10.32 -20.01
CA TYR A 155 3.50 -10.83 -18.86
C TYR A 155 2.75 -11.98 -18.17
N PRO A 156 3.42 -13.07 -17.78
CA PRO A 156 2.82 -14.22 -17.10
C PRO A 156 2.54 -13.93 -15.61
N ILE A 157 2.00 -12.75 -15.30
CA ILE A 157 1.74 -12.28 -13.94
C ILE A 157 0.25 -12.41 -13.66
N LYS A 158 -0.10 -12.80 -12.43
CA LYS A 158 -1.49 -12.93 -11.99
C LYS A 158 -2.19 -11.58 -11.98
N LYS A 159 -3.31 -11.47 -12.67
CA LYS A 159 -4.16 -10.27 -12.69
C LYS A 159 -4.77 -9.98 -11.31
N ILE A 160 -4.97 -8.70 -11.03
CA ILE A 160 -5.69 -8.22 -9.86
C ILE A 160 -7.19 -8.32 -10.15
N SER A 161 -7.97 -8.83 -9.20
CA SER A 161 -9.43 -8.87 -9.32
C SER A 161 -9.99 -7.46 -9.41
N GLN A 162 -10.77 -7.17 -10.45
CA GLN A 162 -11.44 -5.88 -10.62
C GLN A 162 -12.76 -5.82 -9.82
N LEU A 163 -13.35 -6.98 -9.51
CA LEU A 163 -14.62 -7.05 -8.77
C LEU A 163 -14.45 -6.67 -7.30
N ILE A 164 -13.35 -7.05 -6.66
CA ILE A 164 -13.11 -6.78 -5.23
C ILE A 164 -13.09 -5.28 -4.94
N PRO A 165 -12.26 -4.45 -5.59
CA PRO A 165 -12.28 -3.01 -5.33
C PRO A 165 -13.57 -2.34 -5.81
N LEU A 166 -14.19 -2.82 -6.90
CA LEU A 166 -15.47 -2.30 -7.38
C LEU A 166 -16.58 -2.51 -6.34
N THR A 167 -16.74 -3.73 -5.84
CA THR A 167 -17.75 -4.04 -4.81
C THR A 167 -17.49 -3.27 -3.51
N ALA A 168 -16.22 -3.13 -3.10
CA ALA A 168 -15.85 -2.31 -1.94
C ALA A 168 -16.26 -0.84 -2.13
N CYS A 169 -16.02 -0.25 -3.30
CA CYS A 169 -16.39 1.12 -3.62
C CYS A 169 -17.92 1.32 -3.62
N ILE A 170 -18.68 0.41 -4.24
CA ILE A 170 -20.14 0.46 -4.28
C ILE A 170 -20.72 0.36 -2.86
N LEU A 171 -20.25 -0.60 -2.06
CA LEU A 171 -20.71 -0.76 -0.68
C LEU A 171 -20.39 0.47 0.16
N ASN A 172 -19.17 1.02 0.04
CA ASN A 172 -18.78 2.23 0.75
C ASN A 172 -19.67 3.43 0.37
N PHE A 173 -20.01 3.58 -0.90
CA PHE A 173 -20.93 4.61 -1.39
C PHE A 173 -22.33 4.43 -0.81
N CYS A 174 -22.87 3.21 -0.83
CA CYS A 174 -24.18 2.89 -0.24
C CYS A 174 -24.22 3.17 1.27
N ILE A 175 -23.16 2.80 2.00
CA ILE A 175 -23.03 3.07 3.44
C ILE A 175 -23.03 4.58 3.69
N SER A 176 -22.31 5.36 2.88
CA SER A 176 -22.24 6.82 3.03
C SER A 176 -23.63 7.46 2.90
N ILE A 177 -24.44 7.00 1.95
CA ILE A 177 -25.84 7.47 1.79
C ILE A 177 -26.72 6.99 2.94
N ALA A 178 -26.59 5.73 3.39
CA ALA A 178 -27.40 5.17 4.46
C ALA A 178 -27.11 5.84 5.82
N THR A 179 -25.88 6.26 6.08
CA THR A 179 -25.51 7.00 7.29
C THR A 179 -26.13 8.39 7.35
N ILE A 180 -26.26 9.07 6.22
CA ILE A 180 -26.94 10.39 6.16
C ILE A 180 -28.42 10.28 6.57
N ASN A 181 -29.07 9.16 6.21
CA ASN A 181 -30.49 8.92 6.48
C ASN A 181 -30.77 8.19 7.81
N ASN A 182 -29.76 7.99 8.68
CA ASN A 182 -29.87 7.24 9.95
C ASN A 182 -30.49 5.82 9.79
N PHE A 183 -30.27 5.20 8.64
CA PHE A 183 -30.85 3.88 8.31
C PHE A 183 -30.08 2.78 9.05
N ILE A 184 -30.74 2.14 10.00
CA ILE A 184 -30.31 0.97 10.78
C ILE A 184 -28.81 0.90 11.16
N PRO A 185 -28.41 1.37 12.37
CA PRO A 185 -26.99 1.46 12.78
C PRO A 185 -26.23 0.12 12.75
N LEU A 186 -26.90 -1.00 12.97
CA LEU A 186 -26.30 -2.32 12.96
C LEU A 186 -25.86 -2.74 11.56
N ILE A 187 -26.68 -2.48 10.54
CA ILE A 187 -26.37 -2.80 9.14
C ILE A 187 -25.16 -1.98 8.69
N ASN A 188 -25.07 -0.71 9.08
CA ASN A 188 -23.92 0.14 8.74
C ASN A 188 -22.61 -0.40 9.33
N LYS A 189 -22.61 -0.92 10.57
CA LYS A 189 -21.43 -1.52 11.20
C LYS A 189 -20.98 -2.79 10.50
N VAL A 190 -21.90 -3.70 10.20
CA VAL A 190 -21.60 -4.96 9.49
C VAL A 190 -21.08 -4.67 8.07
N SER A 191 -21.74 -3.77 7.35
CA SER A 191 -21.33 -3.39 5.99
C SER A 191 -19.95 -2.73 5.98
N SER A 192 -19.64 -1.88 6.95
CA SER A 192 -18.29 -1.26 7.08
C SER A 192 -17.21 -2.31 7.32
N LEU A 193 -17.48 -3.36 8.12
CA LEU A 193 -16.55 -4.46 8.31
C LEU A 193 -16.30 -5.23 7.01
N ILE A 194 -17.35 -5.49 6.24
CA ILE A 194 -17.23 -6.16 4.92
C ILE A 194 -16.36 -5.31 3.98
N VAL A 195 -16.59 -3.98 3.91
CA VAL A 195 -15.78 -3.07 3.09
C VAL A 195 -14.32 -3.11 3.53
N ALA A 196 -14.04 -3.09 4.83
CA ALA A 196 -12.67 -3.18 5.35
C ALA A 196 -11.97 -4.48 4.90
N ILE A 197 -12.67 -5.62 4.98
CA ILE A 197 -12.15 -6.91 4.51
C ILE A 197 -11.85 -6.88 3.01
N LEU A 198 -12.77 -6.36 2.18
CA LEU A 198 -12.59 -6.26 0.74
C LEU A 198 -11.40 -5.37 0.38
N ILE A 199 -11.22 -4.24 1.07
CA ILE A 199 -10.08 -3.35 0.87
C ILE A 199 -8.77 -4.05 1.25
N ILE A 200 -8.72 -4.79 2.36
CA ILE A 200 -7.53 -5.56 2.75
C ILE A 200 -7.19 -6.62 1.70
N LEU A 201 -8.19 -7.34 1.19
CA LEU A 201 -8.00 -8.33 0.12
C LEU A 201 -7.47 -7.68 -1.17
N PHE A 202 -8.02 -6.53 -1.55
CA PHE A 202 -7.55 -5.77 -2.71
C PHE A 202 -6.09 -5.32 -2.53
N ILE A 203 -5.77 -4.67 -1.40
CA ILE A 203 -4.40 -4.21 -1.10
C ILE A 203 -3.41 -5.36 -1.13
N ASN A 204 -3.80 -6.52 -0.58
CA ASN A 204 -2.99 -7.72 -0.62
C ASN A 204 -2.68 -8.17 -2.06
N GLN A 205 -3.69 -8.16 -2.94
CA GLN A 205 -3.50 -8.47 -4.36
C GLN A 205 -2.66 -7.42 -5.07
N ALA A 206 -2.89 -6.13 -4.79
CA ALA A 206 -2.15 -5.02 -5.38
C ALA A 206 -0.66 -5.07 -5.03
N ILE A 207 -0.31 -5.28 -3.76
CA ILE A 207 1.08 -5.41 -3.33
C ILE A 207 1.76 -6.61 -4.00
N ASN A 208 1.10 -7.78 -4.00
CA ASN A 208 1.66 -8.97 -4.63
C ASN A 208 1.83 -8.78 -6.14
N GLY A 209 0.85 -8.15 -6.80
CA GLY A 209 0.91 -7.84 -8.23
C GLY A 209 2.06 -6.91 -8.57
N ILE A 210 2.19 -5.79 -7.84
CA ILE A 210 3.29 -4.82 -8.03
C ILE A 210 4.65 -5.47 -7.75
N ASN A 211 4.80 -6.25 -6.70
CA ASN A 211 6.05 -6.94 -6.40
C ASN A 211 6.45 -7.90 -7.53
N SER A 212 5.48 -8.69 -8.04
CA SER A 212 5.74 -9.59 -9.17
C SER A 212 6.09 -8.82 -10.45
N LEU A 213 5.48 -7.65 -10.67
CA LEU A 213 5.79 -6.79 -11.80
C LEU A 213 7.21 -6.24 -11.70
N MET A 214 7.62 -5.74 -10.52
CA MET A 214 8.96 -5.23 -10.30
C MET A 214 10.02 -6.32 -10.47
N ASP A 215 9.77 -7.53 -9.98
CA ASP A 215 10.68 -8.67 -10.17
C ASP A 215 10.87 -8.98 -11.66
N TYR A 216 9.78 -8.96 -12.44
CA TYR A 216 9.81 -9.28 -13.87
C TYR A 216 10.54 -8.19 -14.69
N GLU A 217 10.27 -6.90 -14.42
CA GLU A 217 10.92 -5.78 -15.10
C GLU A 217 12.43 -5.74 -14.80
N ASN A 218 12.84 -6.02 -13.56
CA ASN A 218 14.25 -6.07 -13.20
C ASN A 218 15.01 -7.17 -13.94
N VAL A 219 14.39 -8.34 -14.15
CA VAL A 219 14.99 -9.42 -14.94
C VAL A 219 15.08 -9.06 -16.42
N ALA A 220 14.04 -8.42 -16.97
CA ALA A 220 14.00 -8.01 -18.37
C ALA A 220 15.01 -6.91 -18.71
N THR A 221 15.39 -6.05 -17.76
CA THR A 221 16.40 -5.00 -17.95
C THR A 221 17.83 -5.48 -17.76
N SER A 222 18.02 -6.66 -17.15
CA SER A 222 19.34 -7.29 -16.92
C SER A 222 19.76 -8.26 -18.02
N SER A 223 18.87 -8.61 -18.94
CA SER A 223 19.10 -9.48 -20.12
C SER A 223 19.43 -8.66 -21.35
#